data_80e67bbbe90d4e354746f394f1049a31
#
_entry.id   80e67bbbe90d4e354746f394f1049a31
#
_cell.length_a   1.000
_cell.length_b   1.000
_cell.length_c   1.000
_cell.angle_alpha   90.00
_cell.angle_beta   90.00
_cell.angle_gamma   90.00
#
_symmetry.space_group_name_H-M   'P 1'
#
loop_
_entity.id
_entity.type
_entity.pdbx_description
1 polymer ?
#
loop_
_entity_poly.entity_id
_entity_poly.type
_entity_poly.pdbx_seq_one_letter_code
_entity_poly.pdbx_strand_id
1 'polypeptide(L)'
;MKKTTIFVSILALFAFAGCTIDAGDPITQSFSVSGAYTDLSVEDAFDVTVSDSVNQVVITAGDNIMPYVIVKESGKSLQIYIKGWRSSSGTKLKAVLPYNAALAKVDLSGASSFRTAYGLSAADVELDISGASDFVGDIKATEAELDLSGASSFNGQVTATELHLDMSGSSDATVAGQVAGLDLEVSGASTIVQNVLDGKYALSCNVCTGSLSGASTAYLHSDGSIRVSLSGGSKLHYTGNAATSGCSTSGSSNVVHDVF
;
A
#
# COMPACT_ATOMS: atom_id res chain seq x y z
N MET A 1 -48.21 17.55 28.19
CA MET A 1 -47.13 16.70 28.70
C MET A 1 -46.52 15.93 27.51
N LYS A 2 -45.37 16.39 26.99
CA LYS A 2 -44.66 15.73 25.89
C LYS A 2 -43.68 14.69 26.49
N LYS A 3 -43.90 13.42 26.17
CA LYS A 3 -42.99 12.34 26.57
C LYS A 3 -41.80 12.31 25.61
N THR A 4 -40.64 12.70 26.10
CA THR A 4 -39.37 12.59 25.39
C THR A 4 -38.83 11.16 25.57
N THR A 5 -38.84 10.38 24.51
CA THR A 5 -38.25 9.03 24.49
C THR A 5 -36.75 9.19 24.19
N ILE A 6 -35.91 8.91 25.18
CA ILE A 6 -34.47 8.86 25.04
C ILE A 6 -34.10 7.50 24.46
N PHE A 7 -33.62 7.45 23.22
CA PHE A 7 -32.99 6.28 22.65
C PHE A 7 -31.55 6.17 23.19
N VAL A 8 -31.33 5.23 24.11
CA VAL A 8 -29.99 4.82 24.53
C VAL A 8 -29.52 3.77 23.56
N SER A 9 -28.64 4.18 22.62
CA SER A 9 -27.91 3.24 21.76
C SER A 9 -26.83 2.55 22.59
N ILE A 10 -27.11 1.31 22.96
CA ILE A 10 -26.11 0.42 23.56
C ILE A 10 -25.16 -0.01 22.43
N LEU A 11 -24.01 0.66 22.36
CA LEU A 11 -22.87 0.20 21.55
C LEU A 11 -22.32 -1.07 22.22
N ALA A 12 -22.72 -2.24 21.72
CA ALA A 12 -22.17 -3.50 22.16
C ALA A 12 -20.71 -3.60 21.71
N LEU A 13 -19.79 -3.27 22.61
CA LEU A 13 -18.37 -3.56 22.44
C LEU A 13 -18.22 -5.08 22.50
N PHE A 14 -18.18 -5.73 21.36
CA PHE A 14 -17.72 -7.12 21.27
C PHE A 14 -16.22 -7.15 21.58
N ALA A 15 -15.87 -7.33 22.85
CA ALA A 15 -14.54 -7.76 23.22
C ALA A 15 -14.36 -9.18 22.68
N PHE A 16 -13.75 -9.33 21.52
CA PHE A 16 -13.18 -10.60 21.11
C PHE A 16 -12.04 -10.88 22.08
N ALA A 17 -12.31 -11.70 23.12
CA ALA A 17 -11.27 -12.36 23.89
C ALA A 17 -10.64 -13.42 22.97
N GLY A 18 -9.83 -12.98 21.99
CA GLY A 18 -8.97 -13.87 21.25
C GLY A 18 -7.98 -14.49 22.24
N CYS A 19 -7.86 -15.81 22.29
CA CYS A 19 -6.78 -16.48 22.98
C CYS A 19 -5.46 -15.99 22.37
N THR A 20 -4.79 -15.05 23.00
CA THR A 20 -3.41 -14.70 22.65
C THR A 20 -2.51 -15.81 23.13
N ILE A 21 -1.71 -16.38 22.22
CA ILE A 21 -0.66 -17.33 22.55
C ILE A 21 0.58 -16.52 22.89
N ASP A 22 1.24 -16.83 24.01
CA ASP A 22 2.59 -16.32 24.26
C ASP A 22 3.50 -16.81 23.12
N ALA A 23 4.14 -15.89 22.45
CA ALA A 23 5.00 -16.20 21.31
C ALA A 23 6.22 -17.06 21.69
N GLY A 24 6.63 -17.02 22.96
CA GLY A 24 7.84 -17.66 23.46
C GLY A 24 9.11 -16.91 23.12
N ASP A 25 10.25 -17.57 23.22
CA ASP A 25 11.55 -16.99 22.90
C ASP A 25 11.77 -16.89 21.40
N PRO A 26 12.43 -15.82 20.91
CA PRO A 26 12.70 -15.65 19.48
C PRO A 26 13.68 -16.71 18.97
N ILE A 27 13.28 -17.47 17.97
CA ILE A 27 14.13 -18.40 17.23
C ILE A 27 14.17 -18.03 15.75
N THR A 28 15.23 -18.47 15.06
CA THR A 28 15.42 -18.21 13.64
C THR A 28 15.51 -19.51 12.88
N GLN A 29 14.77 -19.59 11.75
CA GLN A 29 14.77 -20.75 10.86
C GLN A 29 14.93 -20.29 9.41
N SER A 30 15.69 -21.06 8.61
CA SER A 30 15.86 -20.81 7.18
C SER A 30 15.03 -21.78 6.35
N PHE A 31 14.45 -21.24 5.27
CA PHE A 31 13.61 -22.00 4.34
C PHE A 31 14.20 -21.85 2.93
N SER A 32 14.46 -22.98 2.28
CA SER A 32 14.97 -23.00 0.92
C SER A 32 13.88 -22.58 -0.07
N VAL A 33 14.23 -21.67 -0.97
CA VAL A 33 13.41 -21.25 -2.10
C VAL A 33 14.23 -21.35 -3.39
N SER A 34 13.56 -21.55 -4.52
CA SER A 34 14.26 -21.68 -5.82
C SER A 34 14.75 -20.33 -6.34
N GLY A 35 14.14 -19.23 -5.87
CA GLY A 35 14.38 -17.88 -6.39
C GLY A 35 13.73 -17.61 -7.76
N ALA A 36 12.91 -18.53 -8.26
CA ALA A 36 12.23 -18.38 -9.54
C ALA A 36 10.81 -17.76 -9.43
N TYR A 37 10.41 -17.36 -8.21
CA TYR A 37 9.13 -16.72 -7.99
C TYR A 37 9.15 -15.27 -8.51
N THR A 38 8.00 -14.84 -9.07
CA THR A 38 7.74 -13.46 -9.49
C THR A 38 6.72 -12.77 -8.59
N ASP A 39 5.98 -13.56 -7.81
CA ASP A 39 4.88 -13.12 -6.99
C ASP A 39 5.17 -13.45 -5.52
N LEU A 40 4.99 -12.49 -4.64
CA LEU A 40 5.14 -12.64 -3.19
C LEU A 40 3.81 -12.32 -2.51
N SER A 41 3.32 -13.21 -1.65
CA SER A 41 2.19 -12.94 -0.77
C SER A 41 2.63 -13.06 0.68
N VAL A 42 2.37 -12.04 1.49
CA VAL A 42 2.70 -11.97 2.90
C VAL A 42 1.45 -11.60 3.69
N GLU A 43 1.06 -12.48 4.59
CA GLU A 43 -0.12 -12.29 5.45
C GLU A 43 0.30 -12.16 6.92
N ASP A 44 -0.69 -11.89 7.78
CA ASP A 44 -0.57 -11.79 9.23
C ASP A 44 0.13 -10.50 9.70
N ALA A 45 1.34 -10.54 10.18
CA ALA A 45 2.03 -9.35 10.71
C ALA A 45 3.56 -9.47 10.55
N PHE A 46 4.01 -9.94 9.40
CA PHE A 46 5.43 -10.06 9.13
C PHE A 46 6.06 -8.72 8.76
N ASP A 47 7.22 -8.43 9.38
CA ASP A 47 8.14 -7.37 8.96
C ASP A 47 9.16 -7.97 8.00
N VAL A 48 8.97 -7.69 6.71
CA VAL A 48 9.75 -8.27 5.60
C VAL A 48 10.80 -7.30 5.12
N THR A 49 12.03 -7.78 4.99
CA THR A 49 13.14 -7.04 4.38
C THR A 49 13.81 -7.89 3.30
N VAL A 50 14.35 -7.23 2.28
CA VAL A 50 15.10 -7.88 1.20
C VAL A 50 16.59 -7.65 1.40
N SER A 51 17.41 -8.70 1.18
CA SER A 51 18.86 -8.62 1.31
C SER A 51 19.56 -9.52 0.27
N ASP A 52 20.67 -9.06 -0.27
CA ASP A 52 21.57 -9.83 -1.14
C ASP A 52 22.56 -10.71 -0.35
N SER A 53 22.60 -10.55 0.97
CA SER A 53 23.50 -11.33 1.83
C SER A 53 22.92 -12.69 2.26
N VAL A 54 21.67 -12.99 1.92
CA VAL A 54 21.02 -14.28 2.19
C VAL A 54 20.64 -14.96 0.88
N ASN A 55 20.64 -16.29 0.86
CA ASN A 55 20.22 -17.11 -0.27
C ASN A 55 19.00 -17.99 0.03
N GLN A 56 18.44 -17.84 1.22
CA GLN A 56 17.25 -18.52 1.71
C GLN A 56 16.33 -17.50 2.39
N VAL A 57 15.07 -17.82 2.50
CA VAL A 57 14.15 -17.04 3.35
C VAL A 57 14.49 -17.33 4.81
N VAL A 58 14.81 -16.30 5.57
CA VAL A 58 15.16 -16.39 6.98
C VAL A 58 14.03 -15.82 7.81
N ILE A 59 13.35 -16.66 8.57
CA ILE A 59 12.25 -16.26 9.46
C ILE A 59 12.74 -16.20 10.90
N THR A 60 12.38 -15.12 11.60
CA THR A 60 12.51 -15.02 13.06
C THR A 60 11.11 -14.88 13.65
N ALA A 61 10.75 -15.78 14.52
CA ALA A 61 9.47 -15.81 15.24
C ALA A 61 9.66 -16.41 16.63
N GLY A 62 8.68 -16.28 17.50
CA GLY A 62 8.70 -17.01 18.78
C GLY A 62 8.63 -18.52 18.60
N ASP A 63 9.28 -19.28 19.45
CA ASP A 63 9.37 -20.74 19.36
C ASP A 63 7.98 -21.43 19.41
N ASN A 64 7.01 -20.84 20.09
CA ASN A 64 5.61 -21.30 20.12
C ASN A 64 4.85 -20.99 18.81
N ILE A 65 5.32 -20.04 17.99
CA ILE A 65 4.70 -19.64 16.74
C ILE A 65 5.38 -20.29 15.52
N MET A 66 6.70 -20.45 15.57
CA MET A 66 7.48 -20.98 14.45
C MET A 66 6.93 -22.29 13.85
N PRO A 67 6.38 -23.25 14.62
CA PRO A 67 5.79 -24.48 14.05
C PRO A 67 4.58 -24.24 13.13
N TYR A 68 3.97 -23.06 13.20
CA TYR A 68 2.81 -22.67 12.38
C TYR A 68 3.19 -21.74 11.22
N VAL A 69 4.42 -21.26 11.16
CA VAL A 69 4.90 -20.44 10.05
C VAL A 69 5.00 -21.29 8.79
N ILE A 70 4.39 -20.85 7.75
CA ILE A 70 4.46 -21.45 6.42
C ILE A 70 5.22 -20.54 5.48
N VAL A 71 6.28 -21.07 4.89
CA VAL A 71 6.99 -20.49 3.75
C VAL A 71 6.85 -21.50 2.61
N LYS A 72 6.06 -21.16 1.60
CA LYS A 72 5.69 -22.09 0.53
C LYS A 72 5.90 -21.44 -0.83
N GLU A 73 6.76 -22.02 -1.63
CA GLU A 73 6.89 -21.68 -3.04
C GLU A 73 6.04 -22.66 -3.89
N SER A 74 5.21 -22.13 -4.77
CA SER A 74 4.36 -22.90 -5.67
C SER A 74 4.24 -22.20 -7.02
N GLY A 75 4.83 -22.79 -8.05
CA GLY A 75 4.91 -22.16 -9.37
C GLY A 75 5.70 -20.85 -9.31
N LYS A 76 5.05 -19.73 -9.61
CA LYS A 76 5.65 -18.39 -9.58
C LYS A 76 5.41 -17.65 -8.26
N SER A 77 4.69 -18.23 -7.30
CA SER A 77 4.29 -17.56 -6.06
C SER A 77 5.07 -18.07 -4.86
N LEU A 78 5.60 -17.15 -4.05
CA LEU A 78 6.12 -17.39 -2.71
C LEU A 78 5.12 -16.83 -1.70
N GLN A 79 4.65 -17.67 -0.78
CA GLN A 79 3.69 -17.33 0.27
C GLN A 79 4.35 -17.45 1.65
N ILE A 80 4.11 -16.45 2.50
CA ILE A 80 4.56 -16.41 3.90
C ILE A 80 3.38 -16.05 4.79
N TYR A 81 2.97 -16.98 5.63
CA TYR A 81 1.81 -16.80 6.51
C TYR A 81 1.85 -17.74 7.73
N ILE A 82 0.94 -17.53 8.68
CA ILE A 82 0.77 -18.41 9.85
C ILE A 82 -0.44 -19.33 9.64
N LYS A 83 -0.23 -20.63 9.63
CA LYS A 83 -1.31 -21.61 9.47
C LYS A 83 -2.28 -21.58 10.65
N GLY A 84 -3.56 -21.30 10.34
CA GLY A 84 -4.62 -21.24 11.34
C GLY A 84 -4.45 -20.05 12.28
N TRP A 85 -5.04 -18.93 11.88
CA TRP A 85 -4.95 -17.61 12.51
C TRP A 85 -4.71 -17.63 14.02
N ARG A 86 -3.59 -17.06 14.47
CA ARG A 86 -3.21 -17.01 15.88
C ARG A 86 -2.72 -15.60 16.20
N SER A 87 -3.39 -14.95 17.14
CA SER A 87 -2.86 -13.72 17.72
C SER A 87 -1.75 -14.10 18.71
N SER A 88 -0.55 -13.54 18.52
CA SER A 88 0.56 -13.71 19.46
C SER A 88 0.90 -12.40 20.13
N SER A 89 1.28 -12.47 21.42
CA SER A 89 1.89 -11.34 22.13
C SER A 89 3.39 -11.61 22.31
N GLY A 90 4.20 -10.58 22.15
CA GLY A 90 5.63 -10.61 22.43
C GLY A 90 6.50 -10.47 21.18
N THR A 91 6.99 -11.57 20.62
CA THR A 91 8.00 -11.53 19.54
C THR A 91 7.40 -11.08 18.22
N LYS A 92 8.06 -10.11 17.57
CA LYS A 92 7.73 -9.68 16.21
C LYS A 92 8.08 -10.79 15.21
N LEU A 93 7.20 -10.98 14.23
CA LEU A 93 7.45 -11.84 13.07
C LEU A 93 8.35 -11.09 12.09
N LYS A 94 9.50 -11.64 11.76
CA LYS A 94 10.42 -11.06 10.79
C LYS A 94 10.73 -12.06 9.69
N ALA A 95 10.83 -11.55 8.46
CA ALA A 95 11.30 -12.32 7.32
C ALA A 95 12.39 -11.54 6.59
N VAL A 96 13.52 -12.20 6.31
CA VAL A 96 14.54 -11.67 5.43
C VAL A 96 14.51 -12.52 4.15
N LEU A 97 14.21 -11.88 3.03
CA LEU A 97 14.14 -12.53 1.72
C LEU A 97 15.43 -12.32 0.96
N PRO A 98 15.89 -13.32 0.20
CA PRO A 98 16.95 -13.10 -0.78
C PRO A 98 16.49 -12.11 -1.84
N TYR A 99 17.41 -11.24 -2.28
CA TYR A 99 17.13 -10.37 -3.40
C TYR A 99 16.74 -11.18 -4.64
N ASN A 100 15.65 -10.82 -5.27
CA ASN A 100 15.14 -11.46 -6.47
C ASN A 100 14.74 -10.38 -7.49
N ALA A 101 15.53 -10.24 -8.54
CA ALA A 101 15.29 -9.26 -9.60
C ALA A 101 14.04 -9.57 -10.46
N ALA A 102 13.47 -10.76 -10.34
CA ALA A 102 12.26 -11.15 -11.07
C ALA A 102 10.96 -10.85 -10.30
N LEU A 103 11.06 -10.37 -9.04
CA LEU A 103 9.88 -10.03 -8.23
C LEU A 103 9.15 -8.85 -8.87
N ALA A 104 7.90 -9.07 -9.25
CA ALA A 104 7.07 -8.12 -9.95
C ALA A 104 5.71 -7.89 -9.29
N LYS A 105 5.21 -8.87 -8.52
CA LYS A 105 3.94 -8.76 -7.79
C LYS A 105 4.17 -8.96 -6.30
N VAL A 106 3.60 -8.05 -5.47
CA VAL A 106 3.64 -8.13 -4.01
C VAL A 106 2.24 -7.90 -3.44
N ASP A 107 1.74 -8.89 -2.72
CA ASP A 107 0.49 -8.86 -1.99
C ASP A 107 0.79 -8.83 -0.49
N LEU A 108 0.37 -7.77 0.20
CA LEU A 108 0.55 -7.58 1.63
C LEU A 108 -0.81 -7.47 2.31
N SER A 109 -1.04 -8.30 3.29
CA SER A 109 -2.28 -8.26 4.07
C SER A 109 -2.06 -8.37 5.58
N GLY A 110 -3.13 -8.16 6.34
CA GLY A 110 -3.08 -8.17 7.79
C GLY A 110 -2.47 -6.89 8.36
N ALA A 111 -1.27 -6.98 8.89
CA ALA A 111 -0.50 -5.84 9.40
C ALA A 111 0.99 -5.99 9.01
N SER A 112 1.21 -6.45 7.78
CA SER A 112 2.54 -6.78 7.28
C SER A 112 3.28 -5.55 6.78
N SER A 113 4.60 -5.57 6.84
CA SER A 113 5.43 -4.54 6.24
C SER A 113 6.44 -5.16 5.27
N PHE A 114 6.68 -4.50 4.15
CA PHE A 114 7.71 -4.90 3.19
C PHE A 114 8.62 -3.72 2.89
N ARG A 115 9.92 -3.93 3.04
CA ARG A 115 10.94 -2.90 2.76
C ARG A 115 12.04 -3.45 1.87
N THR A 116 12.33 -2.73 0.79
CA THR A 116 13.41 -3.05 -0.12
C THR A 116 14.20 -1.81 -0.52
N ALA A 117 15.53 -1.92 -0.46
CA ALA A 117 16.44 -0.91 -1.01
C ALA A 117 16.76 -1.14 -2.50
N TYR A 118 16.35 -2.28 -3.05
CA TYR A 118 16.63 -2.65 -4.44
C TYR A 118 15.54 -2.23 -5.41
N GLY A 119 14.32 -1.91 -4.88
CA GLY A 119 13.14 -1.63 -5.67
C GLY A 119 12.57 -2.86 -6.39
N LEU A 120 11.49 -2.64 -7.14
CA LEU A 120 10.91 -3.59 -8.07
C LEU A 120 11.11 -3.08 -9.49
N SER A 121 11.57 -3.94 -10.41
CA SER A 121 11.82 -3.53 -11.79
C SER A 121 11.38 -4.62 -12.76
N ALA A 122 10.24 -4.38 -13.44
CA ALA A 122 9.65 -5.28 -14.43
C ALA A 122 8.91 -4.49 -15.52
N ALA A 123 8.39 -5.17 -16.56
CA ALA A 123 7.48 -4.53 -17.49
C ALA A 123 6.18 -4.13 -16.80
N ASP A 124 5.61 -5.06 -16.02
CA ASP A 124 4.39 -4.88 -15.27
C ASP A 124 4.71 -5.14 -13.79
N VAL A 125 4.41 -4.18 -12.91
CA VAL A 125 4.56 -4.29 -11.46
C VAL A 125 3.21 -4.08 -10.81
N GLU A 126 2.81 -5.02 -9.94
CA GLU A 126 1.54 -5.01 -9.22
C GLU A 126 1.79 -5.05 -7.71
N LEU A 127 1.22 -4.09 -6.98
CA LEU A 127 1.20 -4.05 -5.53
C LEU A 127 -0.24 -4.06 -5.02
N ASP A 128 -0.61 -5.07 -4.25
CA ASP A 128 -1.87 -5.15 -3.52
C ASP A 128 -1.58 -5.04 -2.02
N ILE A 129 -1.97 -3.93 -1.42
CA ILE A 129 -1.64 -3.62 -0.01
C ILE A 129 -2.95 -3.40 0.75
N SER A 130 -3.24 -4.31 1.65
CA SER A 130 -4.51 -4.32 2.38
C SER A 130 -4.35 -4.42 3.91
N GLY A 131 -5.45 -4.21 4.63
CA GLY A 131 -5.44 -4.26 6.09
C GLY A 131 -4.78 -3.02 6.70
N ALA A 132 -3.69 -3.22 7.42
CA ALA A 132 -2.86 -2.17 8.00
C ALA A 132 -1.38 -2.40 7.59
N SER A 133 -1.17 -2.65 6.30
CA SER A 133 0.13 -3.05 5.77
C SER A 133 0.87 -1.88 5.12
N ASP A 134 2.21 -1.98 5.11
CA ASP A 134 3.10 -0.93 4.63
C ASP A 134 4.07 -1.46 3.58
N PHE A 135 4.22 -0.74 2.47
CA PHE A 135 5.26 -0.98 1.48
C PHE A 135 6.23 0.21 1.41
N VAL A 136 7.53 -0.08 1.43
CA VAL A 136 8.59 0.92 1.25
C VAL A 136 9.59 0.42 0.21
N GLY A 137 9.67 1.10 -0.93
CA GLY A 137 10.59 0.76 -2.02
C GLY A 137 10.22 1.47 -3.31
N ASP A 138 11.17 1.55 -4.22
CA ASP A 138 11.01 2.20 -5.51
C ASP A 138 10.47 1.22 -6.57
N ILE A 139 9.75 1.75 -7.57
CA ILE A 139 9.18 0.99 -8.68
C ILE A 139 9.66 1.57 -10.01
N LYS A 140 10.11 0.68 -10.89
CA LYS A 140 10.41 1.00 -12.27
C LYS A 140 9.72 0.02 -13.21
N ALA A 141 8.77 0.51 -14.01
CA ALA A 141 7.91 -0.32 -14.83
C ALA A 141 7.55 0.33 -16.17
N THR A 142 6.94 -0.42 -17.08
CA THR A 142 6.15 0.14 -18.18
C THR A 142 4.75 0.46 -17.64
N GLU A 143 4.14 -0.48 -16.92
CA GLU A 143 2.86 -0.35 -16.25
C GLU A 143 3.03 -0.68 -14.77
N ALA A 144 2.56 0.19 -13.89
CA ALA A 144 2.54 -0.02 -12.45
C ALA A 144 1.09 0.08 -11.95
N GLU A 145 0.65 -0.93 -11.20
CA GLU A 145 -0.65 -0.98 -10.55
C GLU A 145 -0.45 -1.05 -9.03
N LEU A 146 -1.03 -0.09 -8.32
CA LEU A 146 -0.92 0.05 -6.88
C LEU A 146 -2.33 0.12 -6.28
N ASP A 147 -2.76 -0.97 -5.64
CA ASP A 147 -4.03 -1.09 -4.94
C ASP A 147 -3.81 -0.99 -3.44
N LEU A 148 -4.29 0.09 -2.84
CA LEU A 148 -4.19 0.35 -1.41
C LEU A 148 -5.57 0.35 -0.75
N SER A 149 -5.79 -0.52 0.21
CA SER A 149 -7.08 -0.60 0.92
C SER A 149 -6.92 -0.71 2.43
N GLY A 150 -8.00 -0.41 3.17
CA GLY A 150 -7.96 -0.43 4.63
C GLY A 150 -7.28 0.79 5.22
N ALA A 151 -6.19 0.60 5.94
CA ALA A 151 -5.34 1.63 6.51
C ALA A 151 -3.88 1.37 6.09
N SER A 152 -3.68 1.11 4.81
CA SER A 152 -2.38 0.73 4.25
C SER A 152 -1.58 1.93 3.76
N SER A 153 -0.28 1.74 3.59
CA SER A 153 0.60 2.79 3.08
C SER A 153 1.59 2.32 2.03
N PHE A 154 1.88 3.21 1.08
CA PHE A 154 2.97 3.10 0.12
C PHE A 154 3.93 4.28 0.28
N ASN A 155 5.24 4.01 0.23
CA ASN A 155 6.27 5.05 0.24
C ASN A 155 7.41 4.68 -0.72
N GLY A 156 7.58 5.46 -1.78
CA GLY A 156 8.64 5.22 -2.76
C GLY A 156 8.58 6.14 -3.97
N GLN A 157 9.54 5.93 -4.88
CA GLN A 157 9.54 6.58 -6.19
C GLN A 157 8.94 5.63 -7.23
N VAL A 158 8.09 6.15 -8.11
CA VAL A 158 7.54 5.42 -9.24
C VAL A 158 8.00 6.07 -10.54
N THR A 159 8.65 5.27 -11.38
CA THR A 159 8.99 5.66 -12.75
C THR A 159 8.34 4.65 -13.69
N ALA A 160 7.31 5.09 -14.39
CA ALA A 160 6.55 4.23 -15.29
C ALA A 160 6.03 5.00 -16.51
N THR A 161 5.58 4.28 -17.54
CA THR A 161 4.80 4.89 -18.61
C THR A 161 3.38 5.14 -18.11
N GLU A 162 2.74 4.13 -17.54
CA GLU A 162 1.40 4.21 -16.96
C GLU A 162 1.46 3.82 -15.47
N LEU A 163 0.78 4.61 -14.63
CA LEU A 163 0.54 4.32 -13.22
C LEU A 163 -0.96 4.30 -12.96
N HIS A 164 -1.47 3.16 -12.52
CA HIS A 164 -2.81 3.01 -11.97
C HIS A 164 -2.71 3.00 -10.45
N LEU A 165 -3.44 3.90 -9.81
CA LEU A 165 -3.42 4.05 -8.35
C LEU A 165 -4.85 4.03 -7.81
N ASP A 166 -5.27 2.86 -7.30
CA ASP A 166 -6.54 2.67 -6.61
C ASP A 166 -6.34 2.77 -5.09
N MET A 167 -7.03 3.69 -4.46
CA MET A 167 -6.92 3.91 -3.02
C MET A 167 -8.29 3.98 -2.37
N SER A 168 -8.49 3.16 -1.35
CA SER A 168 -9.74 3.14 -0.60
C SER A 168 -9.53 3.03 0.92
N GLY A 169 -10.59 3.24 1.70
CA GLY A 169 -10.50 3.23 3.16
C GLY A 169 -9.89 4.51 3.72
N SER A 170 -8.75 4.39 4.36
CA SER A 170 -7.94 5.48 4.92
C SER A 170 -6.46 5.24 4.59
N SER A 171 -6.18 5.01 3.31
CA SER A 171 -4.84 4.67 2.83
C SER A 171 -4.03 5.92 2.49
N ASP A 172 -2.72 5.85 2.65
CA ASP A 172 -1.80 6.94 2.35
C ASP A 172 -0.73 6.50 1.34
N ALA A 173 -0.53 7.28 0.27
CA ALA A 173 0.52 7.05 -0.71
C ALA A 173 1.49 8.25 -0.76
N THR A 174 2.71 8.05 -0.28
CA THR A 174 3.81 9.01 -0.48
C THR A 174 4.55 8.62 -1.75
N VAL A 175 4.12 9.19 -2.86
CA VAL A 175 4.67 8.89 -4.19
C VAL A 175 5.49 10.05 -4.70
N ALA A 176 6.70 9.77 -5.16
CA ALA A 176 7.51 10.68 -5.96
C ALA A 176 7.82 10.04 -7.32
N GLY A 177 8.31 10.83 -8.28
CA GLY A 177 8.77 10.31 -9.57
C GLY A 177 7.96 10.83 -10.75
N GLN A 178 8.12 10.17 -11.89
CA GLN A 178 7.57 10.63 -13.16
C GLN A 178 6.89 9.50 -13.91
N VAL A 179 5.67 9.76 -14.36
CA VAL A 179 4.89 8.86 -15.20
C VAL A 179 4.36 9.63 -16.43
N ALA A 180 4.07 8.95 -17.54
CA ALA A 180 3.46 9.62 -18.67
C ALA A 180 1.94 9.71 -18.48
N GLY A 181 1.28 8.60 -18.14
CA GLY A 181 -0.12 8.53 -17.76
C GLY A 181 -0.29 8.20 -16.28
N LEU A 182 -1.26 8.83 -15.65
CA LEU A 182 -1.68 8.58 -14.28
C LEU A 182 -3.19 8.40 -14.27
N ASP A 183 -3.65 7.24 -13.86
CA ASP A 183 -5.06 6.97 -13.60
C ASP A 183 -5.30 6.83 -12.10
N LEU A 184 -6.23 7.63 -11.57
CA LEU A 184 -6.51 7.76 -10.14
C LEU A 184 -7.92 7.31 -9.82
N GLU A 185 -8.05 6.30 -8.96
CA GLU A 185 -9.32 5.96 -8.30
C GLU A 185 -9.16 6.08 -6.79
N VAL A 186 -9.41 7.28 -6.25
CA VAL A 186 -9.17 7.57 -4.83
C VAL A 186 -10.49 7.81 -4.10
N SER A 187 -10.75 6.98 -3.10
CA SER A 187 -12.01 7.02 -2.35
C SER A 187 -11.81 6.95 -0.83
N GLY A 188 -12.90 7.08 -0.07
CA GLY A 188 -12.84 7.05 1.39
C GLY A 188 -12.23 8.32 1.99
N ALA A 189 -11.24 8.16 2.84
CA ALA A 189 -10.44 9.23 3.42
C ALA A 189 -8.94 9.06 3.04
N SER A 190 -8.69 8.58 1.82
CA SER A 190 -7.34 8.25 1.35
C SER A 190 -6.61 9.48 0.82
N THR A 191 -5.28 9.48 0.94
CA THR A 191 -4.46 10.64 0.59
C THR A 191 -3.24 10.24 -0.24
N ILE A 192 -3.08 10.84 -1.43
CA ILE A 192 -1.76 10.96 -2.04
C ILE A 192 -1.08 12.12 -1.32
N VAL A 193 -0.04 11.81 -0.53
CA VAL A 193 0.55 12.73 0.43
C VAL A 193 1.28 13.87 -0.26
N GLN A 194 1.11 15.08 0.27
CA GLN A 194 1.83 16.25 -0.22
C GLN A 194 3.35 16.06 -0.04
N ASN A 195 4.05 15.96 -1.17
CA ASN A 195 5.50 15.93 -1.22
C ASN A 195 5.97 16.97 -2.23
N VAL A 196 6.77 17.92 -1.78
CA VAL A 196 7.22 19.06 -2.62
C VAL A 196 8.72 18.94 -2.86
N LEU A 197 9.09 18.96 -4.13
CA LEU A 197 10.47 18.95 -4.60
C LEU A 197 10.66 20.07 -5.63
N ASP A 198 11.64 20.95 -5.42
CA ASP A 198 11.97 22.04 -6.34
C ASP A 198 10.77 22.94 -6.71
N GLY A 199 9.90 23.25 -5.73
CA GLY A 199 8.74 24.12 -5.93
C GLY A 199 7.59 23.49 -6.74
N LYS A 200 7.53 22.16 -6.82
CA LYS A 200 6.41 21.40 -7.43
C LYS A 200 6.14 20.13 -6.64
N TYR A 201 4.97 19.54 -6.85
CA TYR A 201 4.68 18.23 -6.26
C TYR A 201 5.57 17.13 -6.87
N ALA A 202 5.99 16.20 -6.03
CA ALA A 202 7.00 15.20 -6.39
C ALA A 202 6.49 14.11 -7.34
N LEU A 203 5.19 13.80 -7.33
CA LEU A 203 4.54 12.95 -8.33
C LEU A 203 4.23 13.80 -9.56
N SER A 204 4.86 13.50 -10.70
CA SER A 204 4.71 14.24 -11.94
C SER A 204 4.15 13.37 -13.07
N CYS A 205 3.15 13.88 -13.80
CA CYS A 205 2.54 13.20 -14.95
C CYS A 205 2.25 14.16 -16.11
N ASN A 206 2.13 13.61 -17.33
CA ASN A 206 1.68 14.38 -18.48
C ASN A 206 0.15 14.36 -18.59
N VAL A 207 -0.46 13.20 -18.39
CA VAL A 207 -1.91 13.02 -18.43
C VAL A 207 -2.35 12.44 -17.11
N CYS A 208 -3.37 13.05 -16.50
CA CYS A 208 -4.02 12.50 -15.30
C CYS A 208 -5.52 12.30 -15.61
N THR A 209 -6.03 11.10 -15.37
CA THR A 209 -7.44 10.72 -15.49
C THR A 209 -7.94 10.10 -14.20
N GLY A 210 -9.26 9.90 -14.08
CA GLY A 210 -9.84 9.10 -13.01
C GLY A 210 -10.86 9.81 -12.15
N SER A 211 -10.95 9.42 -10.89
CA SER A 211 -11.94 9.93 -9.94
C SER A 211 -11.40 10.08 -8.52
N LEU A 212 -11.87 11.12 -7.82
CA LEU A 212 -11.68 11.30 -6.38
C LEU A 212 -13.06 11.43 -5.71
N SER A 213 -13.29 10.66 -4.65
CA SER A 213 -14.57 10.67 -3.94
C SER A 213 -14.39 10.60 -2.41
N GLY A 214 -15.49 10.79 -1.67
CA GLY A 214 -15.45 10.80 -0.20
C GLY A 214 -14.78 12.06 0.34
N ALA A 215 -13.78 11.91 1.18
CA ALA A 215 -12.95 12.98 1.73
C ALA A 215 -11.49 12.84 1.31
N SER A 216 -11.25 12.31 0.10
CA SER A 216 -9.92 12.02 -0.41
C SER A 216 -9.18 13.27 -0.89
N THR A 217 -7.85 13.20 -0.88
CA THR A 217 -7.01 14.30 -1.35
C THR A 217 -5.84 13.77 -2.19
N ALA A 218 -5.54 14.42 -3.31
CA ALA A 218 -4.41 14.09 -4.14
C ALA A 218 -3.55 15.33 -4.45
N TYR A 219 -2.22 15.13 -4.47
CA TYR A 219 -1.23 16.15 -4.81
C TYR A 219 -0.35 15.66 -5.95
N LEU A 220 -0.29 16.41 -7.06
CA LEU A 220 0.50 16.05 -8.25
C LEU A 220 1.01 17.26 -9.01
N HIS A 221 2.01 17.05 -9.87
CA HIS A 221 2.47 18.02 -10.84
C HIS A 221 2.09 17.58 -12.25
N SER A 222 1.57 18.51 -13.08
CA SER A 222 1.34 18.25 -14.50
C SER A 222 1.44 19.53 -15.33
N ASP A 223 2.11 19.42 -16.48
CA ASP A 223 2.13 20.46 -17.53
C ASP A 223 1.25 20.07 -18.73
N GLY A 224 0.58 18.92 -18.70
CA GLY A 224 -0.22 18.40 -19.80
C GLY A 224 -1.73 18.57 -19.58
N SER A 225 -2.44 17.50 -19.25
CA SER A 225 -3.90 17.54 -19.05
C SER A 225 -4.35 16.74 -17.83
N ILE A 226 -5.32 17.31 -17.11
CA ILE A 226 -5.99 16.68 -15.97
C ILE A 226 -7.49 16.56 -16.31
N ARG A 227 -8.02 15.35 -16.23
CA ARG A 227 -9.43 15.00 -16.49
C ARG A 227 -9.94 14.09 -15.38
N VAL A 228 -10.25 14.67 -14.24
CA VAL A 228 -10.64 13.95 -13.03
C VAL A 228 -12.03 14.37 -12.60
N SER A 229 -12.86 13.39 -12.20
CA SER A 229 -14.18 13.62 -11.62
C SER A 229 -14.09 13.64 -10.10
N LEU A 230 -14.42 14.77 -9.48
CA LEU A 230 -14.38 14.94 -8.04
C LEU A 230 -15.78 14.98 -7.44
N SER A 231 -15.98 14.27 -6.30
CA SER A 231 -17.26 14.27 -5.60
C SER A 231 -17.08 14.23 -4.07
N GLY A 232 -18.16 14.50 -3.33
CA GLY A 232 -18.10 14.56 -1.87
C GLY A 232 -17.37 15.79 -1.36
N GLY A 233 -16.33 15.59 -0.56
CA GLY A 233 -15.44 16.62 -0.04
C GLY A 233 -14.00 16.45 -0.53
N SER A 234 -13.82 15.81 -1.68
CA SER A 234 -12.49 15.50 -2.22
C SER A 234 -11.75 16.70 -2.79
N LYS A 235 -10.43 16.64 -2.82
CA LYS A 235 -9.59 17.72 -3.32
C LYS A 235 -8.47 17.19 -4.20
N LEU A 236 -8.25 17.87 -5.33
CA LEU A 236 -7.08 17.68 -6.17
C LEU A 236 -6.25 18.96 -6.16
N HIS A 237 -5.05 18.87 -5.62
CA HIS A 237 -4.04 19.92 -5.65
C HIS A 237 -3.04 19.64 -6.76
N TYR A 238 -2.75 20.61 -7.60
CA TYR A 238 -1.75 20.44 -8.65
C TYR A 238 -0.85 21.66 -8.80
N THR A 239 0.38 21.40 -9.24
CA THR A 239 1.32 22.42 -9.74
C THR A 239 1.55 22.21 -11.23
N GLY A 240 2.12 23.22 -11.92
CA GLY A 240 2.36 23.18 -13.37
C GLY A 240 1.25 23.86 -14.17
N ASN A 241 1.29 23.69 -15.49
CA ASN A 241 0.43 24.42 -16.43
C ASN A 241 -0.65 23.51 -17.07
N ALA A 242 -1.07 22.46 -16.38
CA ALA A 242 -2.01 21.50 -16.95
C ALA A 242 -3.35 22.12 -17.35
N ALA A 243 -3.91 21.65 -18.47
CA ALA A 243 -5.27 21.94 -18.85
C ALA A 243 -6.26 21.14 -18.01
N THR A 244 -7.11 21.83 -17.23
CA THR A 244 -8.09 21.23 -16.32
C THR A 244 -9.54 21.32 -16.81
N SER A 245 -9.76 21.74 -18.05
CA SER A 245 -11.10 21.89 -18.63
C SER A 245 -11.92 20.59 -18.72
N GLY A 246 -11.27 19.45 -18.57
CA GLY A 246 -11.89 18.13 -18.49
C GLY A 246 -12.25 17.69 -17.08
N CYS A 247 -11.98 18.47 -16.03
CA CYS A 247 -12.37 18.15 -14.66
C CYS A 247 -13.84 18.47 -14.42
N SER A 248 -14.48 17.61 -13.60
CA SER A 248 -15.83 17.85 -13.10
C SER A 248 -15.85 17.79 -11.58
N THR A 249 -16.63 18.67 -10.94
CA THR A 249 -16.73 18.72 -9.48
C THR A 249 -18.18 18.68 -9.02
N SER A 250 -18.44 17.98 -7.94
CA SER A 250 -19.76 17.94 -7.29
C SER A 250 -19.62 17.89 -5.75
N GLY A 251 -20.64 18.33 -5.04
CA GLY A 251 -20.58 18.46 -3.58
C GLY A 251 -19.67 19.59 -3.14
N SER A 252 -18.79 19.33 -2.19
CA SER A 252 -17.80 20.30 -1.68
C SER A 252 -16.39 20.03 -2.21
N SER A 253 -16.29 19.34 -3.35
CA SER A 253 -15.01 18.99 -3.97
C SER A 253 -14.37 20.15 -4.75
N ASN A 254 -13.05 20.13 -4.89
CA ASN A 254 -12.32 21.23 -5.47
C ASN A 254 -11.06 20.78 -6.23
N VAL A 255 -10.77 21.50 -7.34
CA VAL A 255 -9.47 21.43 -8.03
C VAL A 255 -8.72 22.71 -7.71
N VAL A 256 -7.52 22.61 -7.16
CA VAL A 256 -6.73 23.73 -6.65
C VAL A 256 -5.39 23.78 -7.39
N HIS A 257 -5.10 24.92 -8.00
CA HIS A 257 -3.79 25.19 -8.59
C HIS A 257 -2.90 25.85 -7.54
N ASP A 258 -1.83 25.17 -7.15
CA ASP A 258 -0.87 25.68 -6.18
C ASP A 258 0.36 26.27 -6.89
N VAL A 259 0.88 27.36 -6.34
CA VAL A 259 2.07 28.05 -6.82
C VAL A 259 3.02 28.23 -5.66
N PHE A 260 4.26 27.74 -5.76
CA PHE A 260 5.30 27.82 -4.75
C PHE A 260 6.37 28.84 -5.12
#